data_b1b0dd4431d79ffeb357729e034dffcd
#
_entry.id   b1b0dd4431d79ffeb357729e034dffcd
#
_cell.length_a   1.000
_cell.length_b   1.000
_cell.length_c   1.000
_cell.angle_alpha   90.00
_cell.angle_beta   90.00
_cell.angle_gamma   90.00
#
_symmetry.space_group_name_H-M   'P 1'
#
loop_
_entity.id
_entity.type
_entity.pdbx_description
1 polymer ?
#
loop_
_entity_poly.entity_id
_entity_poly.type
_entity_poly.pdbx_seq_one_letter_code
_entity_poly.pdbx_strand_id
1 'polypeptide(L)'
;MRPNPLSTAFALGLVLAGALQPALARSGREEITPAEEREFNYDADIPGCQAPEVLERLSSHFAEKEAKFWNSSLTILRYEHIERTAWRPWGLDYVPRRFCSAVATTSDGIRRKVDYSVRDGLGIIGADWGIEFCVHGLDRNLAYAYSSACREARP
;
A
#
# COMPACT_ATOMS: atom_id res chain seq x y z
N MET A 1 -5.07 96.26 -37.12
CA MET A 1 -5.78 96.25 -35.85
C MET A 1 -6.48 94.95 -35.66
N ARG A 2 -6.22 94.34 -34.64
CA ARG A 2 -6.41 92.92 -34.36
C ARG A 2 -7.48 92.61 -33.40
N PRO A 3 -8.08 91.48 -33.40
CA PRO A 3 -8.12 90.74 -32.14
C PRO A 3 -7.69 89.26 -32.27
N ASN A 4 -7.25 88.81 -31.17
CA ASN A 4 -6.82 87.42 -30.91
C ASN A 4 -8.03 86.50 -30.70
N PRO A 5 -7.96 85.28 -31.11
CA PRO A 5 -8.88 84.27 -30.62
C PRO A 5 -8.27 83.49 -29.48
N LEU A 6 -9.07 83.19 -28.48
CA LEU A 6 -8.83 82.36 -27.31
C LEU A 6 -8.71 80.88 -27.72
N SER A 7 -7.64 80.26 -27.32
CA SER A 7 -7.50 78.84 -27.39
C SER A 7 -8.12 78.16 -26.18
N THR A 8 -9.16 77.41 -26.41
CA THR A 8 -9.77 76.58 -25.42
C THR A 8 -9.04 75.21 -25.44
N ALA A 9 -8.27 74.93 -24.42
CA ALA A 9 -7.65 73.63 -24.19
C ALA A 9 -8.68 72.69 -23.56
N PHE A 10 -9.07 71.64 -24.32
CA PHE A 10 -9.85 70.55 -23.79
C PHE A 10 -8.91 69.55 -23.11
N ALA A 11 -8.99 69.47 -21.77
CA ALA A 11 -8.33 68.44 -21.01
C ALA A 11 -9.17 67.15 -21.09
N LEU A 12 -8.65 66.16 -21.82
CA LEU A 12 -9.22 64.82 -21.86
C LEU A 12 -8.78 64.07 -20.60
N GLY A 13 -9.67 63.95 -19.62
CA GLY A 13 -9.46 63.11 -18.44
C GLY A 13 -9.57 61.62 -18.79
N LEU A 14 -8.46 60.90 -18.81
CA LEU A 14 -8.43 59.45 -18.95
C LEU A 14 -8.83 58.85 -17.60
N VAL A 15 -10.06 58.37 -17.47
CA VAL A 15 -10.48 57.56 -16.31
C VAL A 15 -10.00 56.16 -16.56
N LEU A 16 -8.90 55.78 -15.89
CA LEU A 16 -8.49 54.38 -15.77
C LEU A 16 -9.46 53.68 -14.83
N ALA A 17 -10.47 53.02 -15.39
CA ALA A 17 -11.28 52.04 -14.69
C ALA A 17 -10.39 50.78 -14.42
N GLY A 18 -9.72 50.74 -13.28
CA GLY A 18 -9.05 49.56 -12.83
C GLY A 18 -10.08 48.45 -12.57
N ALA A 19 -10.15 47.49 -13.44
CA ALA A 19 -10.91 46.26 -13.23
C ALA A 19 -10.28 45.53 -12.05
N LEU A 20 -10.91 45.64 -10.86
CA LEU A 20 -10.67 44.73 -9.73
C LEU A 20 -11.18 43.34 -10.17
N GLN A 21 -10.32 42.57 -10.80
CA GLN A 21 -10.56 41.13 -10.95
C GLN A 21 -10.47 40.52 -9.57
N PRO A 22 -11.53 39.88 -9.04
CA PRO A 22 -11.41 39.07 -7.85
C PRO A 22 -10.41 37.96 -8.22
N ALA A 23 -9.26 37.95 -7.54
CA ALA A 23 -8.40 36.82 -7.55
C ALA A 23 -9.20 35.65 -6.96
N LEU A 24 -9.76 34.81 -7.82
CA LEU A 24 -10.26 33.51 -7.43
C LEU A 24 -9.03 32.78 -6.89
N ALA A 25 -8.83 32.87 -5.60
CA ALA A 25 -7.94 31.97 -4.87
C ALA A 25 -8.50 30.58 -5.16
N ARG A 26 -7.93 29.94 -6.17
CA ARG A 26 -8.11 28.53 -6.45
C ARG A 26 -7.57 27.85 -5.20
N SER A 27 -8.47 27.52 -4.29
CA SER A 27 -8.18 26.58 -3.21
C SER A 27 -7.98 25.22 -3.89
N GLY A 28 -6.87 25.12 -4.61
CA GLY A 28 -6.33 23.85 -5.04
C GLY A 28 -5.81 23.13 -3.81
N ARG A 29 -6.71 22.73 -2.94
CA ARG A 29 -6.45 21.59 -2.11
C ARG A 29 -6.50 20.44 -3.10
N GLU A 30 -5.36 20.22 -3.74
CA GLU A 30 -5.10 18.99 -4.45
C GLU A 30 -5.39 17.91 -3.43
N GLU A 31 -6.49 17.20 -3.62
CA GLU A 31 -6.86 16.07 -2.79
C GLU A 31 -5.74 15.07 -3.00
N ILE A 32 -4.75 15.14 -2.10
CA ILE A 32 -3.62 14.22 -2.14
C ILE A 32 -4.20 12.86 -1.79
N THR A 33 -4.48 12.07 -2.81
CA THR A 33 -4.85 10.67 -2.65
C THR A 33 -3.81 10.03 -1.72
N PRO A 34 -4.22 9.35 -0.65
CA PRO A 34 -3.30 8.64 0.23
C PRO A 34 -2.32 7.79 -0.58
N ALA A 35 -1.08 7.67 -0.12
CA ALA A 35 -0.05 6.94 -0.85
C ALA A 35 -0.49 5.50 -1.18
N GLU A 36 -1.32 4.93 -0.31
CA GLU A 36 -1.90 3.59 -0.44
C GLU A 36 -2.91 3.47 -1.60
N GLU A 37 -3.51 4.57 -2.01
CA GLU A 37 -4.52 4.63 -3.08
C GLU A 37 -3.93 5.11 -4.41
N ARG A 38 -2.67 5.55 -4.42
CA ARG A 38 -2.00 5.95 -5.65
C ARG A 38 -1.69 4.70 -6.46
N GLU A 39 -2.36 4.56 -7.58
CA GLU A 39 -1.97 3.59 -8.60
C GLU A 39 -0.70 4.11 -9.29
N PHE A 40 0.43 3.62 -8.86
CA PHE A 40 1.63 3.76 -9.66
C PHE A 40 1.55 2.75 -10.81
N ASN A 41 1.96 3.17 -12.00
CA ASN A 41 2.09 2.29 -13.17
C ASN A 41 3.16 1.18 -12.99
N TYR A 42 3.70 1.05 -11.80
CA TYR A 42 4.60 -0.02 -11.41
C TYR A 42 3.78 -1.14 -10.78
N ASP A 43 3.36 -2.05 -11.62
CA ASP A 43 2.83 -3.32 -11.19
C ASP A 43 4.05 -4.19 -10.86
N ALA A 44 4.39 -4.23 -9.56
CA ALA A 44 5.38 -5.18 -9.11
C ALA A 44 4.87 -6.56 -9.48
N ASP A 45 5.70 -7.37 -10.12
CA ASP A 45 5.37 -8.74 -10.50
C ASP A 45 5.27 -9.64 -9.25
N ILE A 46 4.32 -9.27 -8.38
CA ILE A 46 4.03 -9.96 -7.14
C ILE A 46 2.79 -10.82 -7.35
N PRO A 47 2.90 -12.13 -7.13
CA PRO A 47 1.77 -13.05 -7.33
C PRO A 47 0.60 -12.72 -6.41
N GLY A 48 -0.60 -13.12 -6.84
CA GLY A 48 -1.85 -12.93 -6.10
C GLY A 48 -1.92 -13.79 -4.84
N CYS A 49 -2.81 -13.41 -3.89
CA CYS A 49 -3.01 -14.18 -2.65
C CYS A 49 -3.33 -15.66 -2.89
N GLN A 50 -4.03 -15.97 -3.98
CA GLN A 50 -4.49 -17.33 -4.31
C GLN A 50 -3.54 -18.07 -5.26
N ALA A 51 -2.43 -17.47 -5.64
CA ALA A 51 -1.50 -18.08 -6.55
C ALA A 51 -0.93 -19.37 -5.94
N PRO A 52 -0.91 -20.49 -6.69
CA PRO A 52 -0.45 -21.78 -6.16
C PRO A 52 0.94 -21.72 -5.55
N GLU A 53 1.86 -21.02 -6.21
CA GLU A 53 3.24 -20.83 -5.74
C GLU A 53 3.34 -20.07 -4.41
N VAL A 54 2.38 -19.16 -4.14
CA VAL A 54 2.30 -18.46 -2.85
C VAL A 54 1.87 -19.40 -1.75
N LEU A 55 0.83 -20.19 -1.99
CA LEU A 55 0.29 -21.12 -1.00
C LEU A 55 1.25 -22.27 -0.73
N GLU A 56 1.95 -22.74 -1.74
CA GLU A 56 2.99 -23.76 -1.61
C GLU A 56 4.17 -23.27 -0.79
N ARG A 57 4.69 -22.07 -1.10
CA ARG A 57 5.79 -21.43 -0.34
C ARG A 57 5.39 -21.20 1.11
N LEU A 58 4.16 -20.73 1.35
CA LEU A 58 3.62 -20.55 2.71
C LEU A 58 3.58 -21.87 3.48
N SER A 59 3.08 -22.95 2.86
CA SER A 59 3.00 -24.28 3.49
C SER A 59 4.37 -24.84 3.79
N SER A 60 5.32 -24.70 2.86
CA SER A 60 6.71 -25.14 3.02
C SER A 60 7.40 -24.41 4.17
N HIS A 61 7.34 -23.07 4.18
CA HIS A 61 7.95 -22.27 5.25
C HIS A 61 7.30 -22.54 6.62
N PHE A 62 5.98 -22.78 6.64
CA PHE A 62 5.30 -23.15 7.87
C PHE A 62 5.83 -24.49 8.42
N ALA A 63 5.87 -25.53 7.59
CA ALA A 63 6.36 -26.85 7.98
C ALA A 63 7.83 -26.79 8.43
N GLU A 64 8.66 -26.02 7.74
CA GLU A 64 10.07 -25.81 8.12
C GLU A 64 10.19 -25.12 9.48
N LYS A 65 9.41 -24.06 9.74
CA LYS A 65 9.40 -23.38 11.05
C LYS A 65 8.93 -24.31 12.17
N GLU A 66 7.88 -25.08 11.94
CA GLU A 66 7.37 -26.05 12.90
C GLU A 66 8.43 -27.10 13.26
N ALA A 67 9.09 -27.67 12.27
CA ALA A 67 10.14 -28.66 12.49
C ALA A 67 11.35 -28.06 13.21
N LYS A 68 11.82 -26.90 12.74
CA LYS A 68 13.07 -26.30 13.22
C LYS A 68 12.99 -25.72 14.63
N PHE A 69 11.89 -25.05 14.95
CA PHE A 69 11.76 -24.28 16.21
C PHE A 69 10.89 -24.96 17.26
N TRP A 70 9.99 -25.85 16.85
CA TRP A 70 8.99 -26.42 17.74
C TRP A 70 9.06 -27.94 17.82
N ASN A 71 9.98 -28.57 17.06
CA ASN A 71 10.07 -30.01 16.93
C ASN A 71 8.69 -30.66 16.62
N SER A 72 7.93 -30.01 15.75
CA SER A 72 6.56 -30.34 15.40
C SER A 72 6.50 -30.78 13.95
N SER A 73 5.64 -31.76 13.65
CA SER A 73 5.37 -32.23 12.29
C SER A 73 4.11 -31.63 11.70
N LEU A 74 3.59 -30.51 12.26
CA LEU A 74 2.42 -29.84 11.73
C LEU A 74 2.67 -29.32 10.32
N THR A 75 1.68 -29.56 9.47
CA THR A 75 1.64 -29.07 8.10
C THR A 75 0.29 -28.45 7.79
N ILE A 76 0.22 -27.59 6.78
CA ILE A 76 -1.04 -27.06 6.27
C ILE A 76 -1.53 -27.99 5.17
N LEU A 77 -2.78 -28.44 5.29
CA LEU A 77 -3.40 -29.38 4.33
C LEU A 77 -4.18 -28.67 3.25
N ARG A 78 -4.83 -27.54 3.60
CA ARG A 78 -5.65 -26.77 2.65
C ARG A 78 -5.89 -25.35 3.16
N TYR A 79 -6.27 -24.48 2.21
CA TYR A 79 -6.66 -23.10 2.47
C TYR A 79 -8.10 -22.86 2.00
N GLU A 80 -8.83 -22.06 2.77
CA GLU A 80 -10.19 -21.63 2.47
C GLU A 80 -10.31 -20.13 2.74
N HIS A 81 -11.31 -19.47 2.15
CA HIS A 81 -11.58 -18.04 2.36
C HIS A 81 -10.35 -17.14 2.17
N ILE A 82 -9.64 -17.39 1.08
CA ILE A 82 -8.47 -16.59 0.73
C ILE A 82 -8.93 -15.25 0.19
N GLU A 83 -8.50 -14.16 0.83
CA GLU A 83 -8.86 -12.81 0.44
C GLU A 83 -7.65 -11.87 0.51
N ARG A 84 -7.67 -10.84 -0.31
CA ARG A 84 -6.74 -9.73 -0.20
C ARG A 84 -7.29 -8.71 0.77
N THR A 85 -6.58 -8.44 1.86
CA THR A 85 -6.99 -7.50 2.90
C THR A 85 -6.49 -6.09 2.63
N ALA A 86 -5.31 -5.95 2.00
CA ALA A 86 -4.76 -4.66 1.58
C ALA A 86 -3.74 -4.82 0.46
N TRP A 87 -3.45 -3.71 -0.21
CA TRP A 87 -2.39 -3.57 -1.19
C TRP A 87 -1.61 -2.29 -0.92
N ARG A 88 -0.29 -2.40 -0.79
CA ARG A 88 0.61 -1.25 -0.77
C ARG A 88 1.46 -1.30 -2.02
N PRO A 89 1.21 -0.39 -2.98
CA PRO A 89 2.03 -0.29 -4.19
C PRO A 89 3.42 0.26 -3.86
N TRP A 90 4.28 0.31 -4.86
CA TRP A 90 5.58 0.94 -4.72
C TRP A 90 5.45 2.44 -4.43
N GLY A 91 6.25 2.95 -3.50
CA GLY A 91 6.34 4.36 -3.15
C GLY A 91 7.71 4.68 -2.58
N LEU A 92 7.97 5.96 -2.27
CA LEU A 92 9.28 6.40 -1.77
C LEU A 92 9.74 5.63 -0.52
N ASP A 93 8.77 5.24 0.33
CA ASP A 93 9.03 4.55 1.60
C ASP A 93 8.49 3.11 1.62
N TYR A 94 7.96 2.61 0.49
CA TYR A 94 7.28 1.33 0.44
C TYR A 94 7.86 0.40 -0.60
N VAL A 95 8.11 -0.81 -0.19
CA VAL A 95 8.30 -1.95 -1.09
C VAL A 95 6.92 -2.52 -1.40
N PRO A 96 6.61 -2.85 -2.68
CA PRO A 96 5.32 -3.42 -3.03
C PRO A 96 4.95 -4.61 -2.16
N ARG A 97 3.75 -4.57 -1.59
CA ARG A 97 3.29 -5.60 -0.64
C ARG A 97 1.80 -5.84 -0.77
N ARG A 98 1.45 -7.09 -0.90
CA ARG A 98 0.06 -7.57 -0.94
C ARG A 98 -0.23 -8.29 0.37
N PHE A 99 -1.20 -7.80 1.12
CA PHE A 99 -1.64 -8.41 2.37
C PHE A 99 -2.84 -9.32 2.11
N CYS A 100 -2.80 -10.49 2.71
CA CYS A 100 -3.74 -11.55 2.48
C CYS A 100 -4.17 -12.18 3.81
N SER A 101 -5.38 -12.71 3.84
CA SER A 101 -5.90 -13.52 4.93
C SER A 101 -6.50 -14.79 4.37
N ALA A 102 -6.42 -15.87 5.14
CA ALA A 102 -7.03 -17.16 4.80
C ALA A 102 -7.40 -17.93 6.07
N VAL A 103 -8.17 -19.00 5.89
CA VAL A 103 -8.35 -20.03 6.90
C VAL A 103 -7.60 -21.28 6.45
N ALA A 104 -6.60 -21.70 7.21
CA ALA A 104 -5.85 -22.92 6.95
C ALA A 104 -6.36 -24.07 7.82
N THR A 105 -6.47 -25.26 7.27
CA THR A 105 -6.64 -26.49 8.03
C THR A 105 -5.30 -27.18 8.16
N THR A 106 -4.84 -27.35 9.37
CA THR A 106 -3.56 -28.03 9.68
C THR A 106 -3.73 -29.53 9.87
N SER A 107 -2.63 -30.29 9.87
CA SER A 107 -2.63 -31.76 9.92
C SER A 107 -3.21 -32.33 11.23
N ASP A 108 -3.36 -31.52 12.28
CA ASP A 108 -4.09 -31.84 13.51
C ASP A 108 -5.62 -31.67 13.38
N GLY A 109 -6.11 -31.32 12.18
CA GLY A 109 -7.53 -31.11 11.91
C GLY A 109 -8.09 -29.76 12.35
N ILE A 110 -7.27 -28.89 12.96
CA ILE A 110 -7.75 -27.59 13.47
C ILE A 110 -7.71 -26.54 12.37
N ARG A 111 -8.77 -25.73 12.32
CA ARG A 111 -8.87 -24.57 11.42
C ARG A 111 -8.28 -23.34 12.11
N ARG A 112 -7.35 -22.68 11.44
CA ARG A 112 -6.64 -21.50 11.97
C ARG A 112 -6.68 -20.36 10.98
N LYS A 113 -6.87 -19.15 11.47
CA LYS A 113 -6.69 -17.97 10.65
C LYS A 113 -5.20 -17.83 10.33
N VAL A 114 -4.89 -17.49 9.08
CA VAL A 114 -3.55 -17.18 8.62
C VAL A 114 -3.56 -15.80 7.99
N ASP A 115 -2.74 -14.89 8.51
CA ASP A 115 -2.43 -13.64 7.85
C ASP A 115 -1.07 -13.79 7.17
N TYR A 116 -0.95 -13.31 5.95
CA TYR A 116 0.31 -13.35 5.21
C TYR A 116 0.45 -12.16 4.27
N SER A 117 1.67 -11.76 4.02
CA SER A 117 1.97 -10.76 3.01
C SER A 117 2.94 -11.31 1.97
N VAL A 118 2.64 -11.04 0.71
CA VAL A 118 3.56 -11.26 -0.41
C VAL A 118 4.27 -9.95 -0.67
N ARG A 119 5.58 -9.95 -0.62
CA ARG A 119 6.42 -8.77 -0.68
C ARG A 119 7.48 -8.92 -1.75
N ASP A 120 7.68 -7.87 -2.53
CA ASP A 120 8.80 -7.78 -3.46
C ASP A 120 10.13 -7.69 -2.71
N GLY A 121 11.20 -8.18 -3.30
CA GLY A 121 12.54 -8.10 -2.73
C GLY A 121 12.80 -8.95 -1.47
N LEU A 122 11.92 -9.87 -1.11
CA LEU A 122 12.15 -10.83 0.00
C LEU A 122 12.74 -12.17 -0.44
N GLY A 123 12.87 -12.39 -1.73
CA GLY A 123 13.48 -13.59 -2.27
C GLY A 123 14.99 -13.64 -2.03
N ILE A 124 15.64 -14.65 -2.58
CA ILE A 124 17.07 -14.84 -2.47
C ILE A 124 17.81 -13.60 -3.02
N ILE A 125 18.61 -12.97 -2.18
CA ILE A 125 19.42 -11.79 -2.52
C ILE A 125 18.56 -10.56 -2.89
N GLY A 126 17.27 -10.53 -2.46
CA GLY A 126 16.37 -9.42 -2.79
C GLY A 126 15.90 -9.40 -4.24
N ALA A 127 16.08 -10.47 -4.99
CA ALA A 127 15.81 -10.53 -6.43
C ALA A 127 14.43 -11.10 -6.80
N ASP A 128 13.65 -11.56 -5.83
CA ASP A 128 12.36 -12.21 -6.05
C ASP A 128 11.40 -11.85 -4.91
N TRP A 129 10.13 -12.17 -5.09
CA TRP A 129 9.14 -12.01 -4.04
C TRP A 129 9.32 -13.03 -2.92
N GLY A 130 8.87 -12.67 -1.74
CA GLY A 130 8.87 -13.54 -0.58
C GLY A 130 7.59 -13.41 0.24
N ILE A 131 7.49 -14.22 1.30
CA ILE A 131 6.29 -14.29 2.15
C ILE A 131 6.67 -14.10 3.61
N GLU A 132 5.93 -13.21 4.28
CA GLU A 132 5.84 -13.15 5.73
C GLU A 132 4.46 -13.65 6.16
N PHE A 133 4.39 -14.45 7.21
CA PHE A 133 3.11 -15.04 7.62
C PHE A 133 3.02 -15.24 9.13
N CYS A 134 1.76 -15.31 9.60
CA CYS A 134 1.40 -15.56 10.97
C CYS A 134 0.21 -16.53 11.02
N VAL A 135 0.36 -17.69 11.66
CA VAL A 135 -0.71 -18.65 11.89
C VAL A 135 -1.23 -18.47 13.32
N HIS A 136 -2.49 -18.02 13.43
CA HIS A 136 -3.09 -17.72 14.71
C HIS A 136 -3.26 -19.00 15.57
N GLY A 137 -2.89 -18.89 16.85
CA GLY A 137 -2.99 -19.98 17.80
C GLY A 137 -1.80 -20.95 17.82
N LEU A 138 -0.84 -20.80 16.90
CA LEU A 138 0.44 -21.48 16.92
C LEU A 138 1.59 -20.58 17.37
N ASP A 139 1.23 -19.45 17.88
CA ASP A 139 2.12 -18.46 18.44
C ASP A 139 2.50 -18.85 19.87
N ARG A 140 3.35 -19.85 19.97
CA ARG A 140 3.73 -20.52 21.23
C ARG A 140 4.67 -19.69 22.08
N ASN A 141 5.17 -18.60 21.51
CA ASN A 141 5.99 -17.63 22.22
C ASN A 141 5.35 -16.25 22.06
N LEU A 142 4.91 -15.64 23.15
CA LEU A 142 4.30 -14.30 23.16
C LEU A 142 5.16 -13.24 22.46
N ALA A 143 6.48 -13.45 22.41
CA ALA A 143 7.37 -12.61 21.62
C ALA A 143 7.14 -12.75 20.11
N TYR A 144 6.54 -13.84 19.64
CA TYR A 144 6.23 -14.06 18.22
C TYR A 144 4.93 -13.41 17.78
N ALA A 145 3.91 -13.29 18.67
CA ALA A 145 2.68 -12.56 18.34
C ALA A 145 2.96 -11.11 17.98
N TYR A 146 4.00 -10.57 18.58
CA TYR A 146 4.52 -9.23 18.31
C TYR A 146 5.84 -9.28 17.51
N SER A 147 6.20 -10.43 17.00
CA SER A 147 7.38 -10.58 16.15
C SER A 147 7.22 -9.75 14.87
N SER A 148 8.33 -9.39 14.29
CA SER A 148 8.34 -8.67 13.01
C SER A 148 7.52 -9.41 11.95
N ALA A 149 7.62 -10.74 11.88
CA ALA A 149 6.88 -11.54 10.91
C ALA A 149 5.35 -11.40 11.02
N CYS A 150 4.77 -11.45 12.22
CA CYS A 150 3.33 -11.25 12.39
C CYS A 150 2.88 -9.83 12.12
N ARG A 151 3.72 -8.82 12.40
CA ARG A 151 3.46 -7.42 12.04
C ARG A 151 3.57 -7.21 10.54
N GLU A 152 4.56 -7.81 9.91
CA GLU A 152 4.80 -7.72 8.47
C GLU A 152 3.74 -8.47 7.64
N ALA A 153 3.03 -9.42 8.23
CA ALA A 153 1.95 -10.16 7.61
C ALA A 153 0.62 -9.40 7.56
N ARG A 154 0.49 -8.28 8.28
CA ARG A 154 -0.73 -7.47 8.42
C ARG A 154 -0.51 -6.07 7.89
N PRO A 155 -1.59 -5.42 7.35
CA PRO A 155 -1.52 -4.03 6.89
C PRO A 155 -1.28 -3.05 8.04
#